data_33e899560c417e71646e3bb3328505e2
#
_entry.id   33e899560c417e71646e3bb3328505e2
#
_cell.length_a   1.000
_cell.length_b   1.000
_cell.length_c   1.000
_cell.angle_alpha   90.00
_cell.angle_beta   90.00
_cell.angle_gamma   90.00
#
_symmetry.space_group_name_H-M   'P 1'
#
loop_
_entity.id
_entity.type
_entity.pdbx_description
1 polymer ?
#
loop_
_entity_poly.entity_id
_entity_poly.type
_entity_poly.pdbx_seq_one_letter_code
_entity_poly.pdbx_strand_id
1 'polypeptide(L)'
;TEKMVTDSTKKVSDMFRFGMVMQMPAQIDKSTFYGRGPIENYADRKLSQNIGIYKQTADEQFYSYIRPQETGTKSDIRWWKQTGSDEKGLEVTSIAPFSASALRYEIKDLDEGDEKRQRHCPEVAVSPYVNLYIDMVQTGVGGIDSWSQHAIALPKYRVHYGNKEFKFTITPILNN
;
A
#
# COMPACT_ATOMS: atom_id res chain seq x y z
N THR A 1 10.80 -9.57 10.18
CA THR A 1 11.49 -9.72 8.87
C THR A 1 10.65 -10.55 7.94
N GLU A 2 10.32 -10.02 6.77
CA GLU A 2 9.73 -10.76 5.65
C GLU A 2 10.84 -11.17 4.70
N LYS A 3 10.85 -12.43 4.27
CA LYS A 3 11.87 -12.96 3.38
C LYS A 3 11.27 -13.83 2.29
N MET A 4 11.64 -13.56 1.07
CA MET A 4 11.33 -14.40 -0.09
C MET A 4 12.63 -14.95 -0.66
N VAL A 5 12.66 -16.28 -0.79
CA VAL A 5 13.72 -17.01 -1.47
C VAL A 5 13.12 -17.63 -2.72
N THR A 6 13.70 -17.37 -3.86
CA THR A 6 13.15 -17.75 -5.15
C THR A 6 13.91 -18.92 -5.76
N ASP A 7 13.19 -19.73 -6.52
CA ASP A 7 13.77 -20.79 -7.36
C ASP A 7 14.18 -20.17 -8.71
N SER A 8 15.48 -20.01 -8.91
CA SER A 8 16.03 -19.40 -10.13
C SER A 8 15.79 -20.22 -11.40
N THR A 9 15.35 -21.48 -11.29
CA THR A 9 15.03 -22.33 -12.43
C THR A 9 13.64 -22.06 -12.99
N LYS A 10 12.79 -21.36 -12.24
CA LYS A 10 11.42 -21.04 -12.64
C LYS A 10 11.33 -19.65 -13.25
N LYS A 11 10.64 -19.58 -14.39
CA LYS A 11 10.27 -18.31 -15.01
C LYS A 11 8.93 -17.87 -14.42
N VAL A 12 8.94 -16.81 -13.62
CA VAL A 12 7.77 -16.25 -12.95
C VAL A 12 7.58 -14.80 -13.40
N SER A 13 6.33 -14.37 -13.50
CA SER A 13 5.98 -12.97 -13.83
C SER A 13 6.46 -11.99 -12.77
N ASP A 14 6.48 -10.70 -13.12
CA ASP A 14 6.71 -9.63 -12.17
C ASP A 14 5.63 -9.64 -11.07
N MET A 15 6.02 -9.17 -9.88
CA MET A 15 5.15 -9.10 -8.72
C MET A 15 4.50 -7.71 -8.61
N PHE A 16 3.34 -7.66 -7.98
CA PHE A 16 2.69 -6.38 -7.69
C PHE A 16 3.36 -5.65 -6.53
N ARG A 17 3.65 -6.37 -5.45
CA ARG A 17 4.28 -5.85 -4.24
C ARG A 17 5.01 -6.94 -3.47
N PHE A 18 5.88 -6.52 -2.57
CA PHE A 18 6.49 -7.39 -1.58
C PHE A 18 6.46 -6.68 -0.22
N GLY A 19 5.72 -7.24 0.72
CA GLY A 19 5.50 -6.67 2.04
C GLY A 19 4.53 -7.48 2.87
N MET A 20 3.83 -6.82 3.78
CA MET A 20 2.91 -7.40 4.75
C MET A 20 1.57 -6.66 4.72
N VAL A 21 0.49 -7.37 4.97
CA VAL A 21 -0.81 -6.81 5.33
C VAL A 21 -1.18 -7.23 6.75
N MET A 22 -1.71 -6.28 7.52
CA MET A 22 -2.24 -6.50 8.86
C MET A 22 -3.66 -5.96 8.93
N GLN A 23 -4.59 -6.79 9.40
CA GLN A 23 -5.95 -6.34 9.71
C GLN A 23 -6.00 -5.82 11.14
N MET A 24 -6.51 -4.62 11.29
CA MET A 24 -6.68 -3.95 12.57
C MET A 24 -8.17 -3.67 12.84
N PRO A 25 -8.60 -3.61 14.10
CA PRO A 25 -9.97 -3.21 14.43
C PRO A 25 -10.34 -1.87 13.78
N ALA A 26 -11.58 -1.71 13.33
CA ALA A 26 -12.04 -0.54 12.58
C ALA A 26 -11.82 0.80 13.31
N GLN A 27 -11.79 0.80 14.65
CA GLN A 27 -11.54 1.98 15.46
C GLN A 27 -10.07 2.45 15.45
N ILE A 28 -9.14 1.64 14.94
CA ILE A 28 -7.73 1.99 14.76
C ILE A 28 -7.54 2.56 13.34
N ASP A 29 -8.22 3.66 13.05
CA ASP A 29 -8.38 4.20 11.72
C ASP A 29 -7.51 5.42 11.40
N LYS A 30 -6.77 5.96 12.41
CA LYS A 30 -5.97 7.17 12.26
C LYS A 30 -4.53 6.84 11.93
N SER A 31 -4.08 7.36 10.80
CA SER A 31 -2.69 7.25 10.35
C SER A 31 -1.96 8.58 10.55
N THR A 32 -0.77 8.51 11.13
CA THR A 32 0.20 9.62 11.12
C THR A 32 1.51 9.08 10.57
N PHE A 33 2.05 9.72 9.54
CA PHE A 33 3.25 9.19 8.89
C PHE A 33 4.23 10.29 8.47
N TYR A 34 5.51 9.93 8.42
CA TYR A 34 6.57 10.75 7.82
C TYR A 34 7.01 10.12 6.52
N GLY A 35 6.65 10.75 5.42
CA GLY A 35 6.88 10.26 4.07
C GLY A 35 6.32 11.20 3.01
N ARG A 36 6.07 10.70 1.79
CA ARG A 36 5.43 11.49 0.74
C ARG A 36 3.93 11.49 0.89
N GLY A 37 3.34 12.68 0.78
CA GLY A 37 1.91 12.87 0.91
C GLY A 37 1.48 14.32 0.59
N PRO A 38 0.21 14.64 0.88
CA PRO A 38 -0.82 13.79 1.51
C PRO A 38 -1.49 12.81 0.53
N ILE A 39 -1.44 13.10 -0.78
CA ILE A 39 -2.12 12.31 -1.81
C ILE A 39 -1.36 11.00 -2.05
N GLU A 40 -2.06 9.97 -2.52
CA GLU A 40 -1.44 8.71 -2.92
C GLU A 40 -0.32 8.92 -3.93
N ASN A 41 0.72 8.12 -3.83
CA ASN A 41 1.86 8.22 -4.72
C ASN A 41 2.61 6.88 -4.81
N TYR A 42 3.21 6.64 -5.97
CA TYR A 42 3.82 5.37 -6.36
C TYR A 42 5.20 5.60 -6.94
N ALA A 43 5.98 4.55 -7.12
CA ALA A 43 7.36 4.65 -7.61
C ALA A 43 7.51 5.51 -8.88
N ASP A 44 6.54 5.45 -9.77
CA ASP A 44 6.48 6.17 -11.05
C ASP A 44 5.61 7.45 -11.02
N ARG A 45 4.93 7.72 -9.91
CA ARG A 45 4.02 8.88 -9.74
C ARG A 45 4.15 9.47 -8.34
N LYS A 46 5.28 10.04 -8.00
CA LYS A 46 5.53 10.58 -6.65
C LYS A 46 6.13 11.99 -6.60
N LEU A 47 6.57 12.54 -7.72
CA LEU A 47 7.27 13.83 -7.73
C LEU A 47 6.37 15.02 -7.38
N SER A 48 5.06 14.88 -7.52
CA SER A 48 4.08 15.89 -7.11
C SER A 48 3.84 15.96 -5.59
N GLN A 49 4.37 14.99 -4.84
CA GLN A 49 4.16 14.91 -3.40
C GLN A 49 5.45 15.24 -2.64
N ASN A 50 5.32 16.03 -1.57
CA ASN A 50 6.45 16.43 -0.75
C ASN A 50 6.65 15.48 0.44
N ILE A 51 7.89 15.40 0.93
CA ILE A 51 8.20 14.72 2.19
C ILE A 51 7.74 15.61 3.35
N GLY A 52 6.93 15.05 4.23
CA GLY A 52 6.40 15.76 5.39
C GLY A 52 5.75 14.80 6.39
N ILE A 53 5.23 15.35 7.47
CA ILE A 53 4.39 14.61 8.43
C ILE A 53 2.93 14.90 8.10
N TYR A 54 2.19 13.82 7.84
CA TYR A 54 0.78 13.90 7.46
C TYR A 54 -0.08 13.07 8.39
N LYS A 55 -1.36 13.46 8.49
CA LYS A 55 -2.38 12.74 9.26
C LYS A 55 -3.59 12.52 8.37
N GLN A 56 -4.10 11.30 8.35
CA GLN A 56 -5.29 10.92 7.59
C GLN A 56 -6.00 9.76 8.29
N THR A 57 -7.31 9.70 8.13
CA THR A 57 -8.08 8.49 8.46
C THR A 57 -7.96 7.46 7.34
N ALA A 58 -8.37 6.24 7.59
CA ALA A 58 -8.41 5.19 6.57
C ALA A 58 -9.34 5.56 5.40
N ASP A 59 -10.45 6.24 5.70
CA ASP A 59 -11.41 6.69 4.66
C ASP A 59 -10.83 7.82 3.80
N GLU A 60 -10.06 8.75 4.39
CA GLU A 60 -9.40 9.84 3.64
C GLU A 60 -8.26 9.35 2.73
N GLN A 61 -7.78 8.14 2.92
CA GLN A 61 -6.74 7.56 2.06
C GLN A 61 -7.30 6.91 0.81
N PHE A 62 -8.58 6.56 0.81
CA PHE A 62 -9.22 5.93 -0.33
C PHE A 62 -9.53 6.97 -1.41
N TYR A 63 -8.99 6.75 -2.62
CA TYR A 63 -9.36 7.53 -3.79
C TYR A 63 -10.33 6.73 -4.66
N SER A 64 -11.53 7.26 -4.87
CA SER A 64 -12.58 6.60 -5.63
C SER A 64 -12.37 6.78 -7.13
N TYR A 65 -11.52 5.96 -7.72
CA TYR A 65 -11.43 5.87 -9.18
C TYR A 65 -12.75 5.40 -9.78
N ILE A 66 -13.02 5.79 -11.03
CA ILE A 66 -14.24 5.36 -11.75
C ILE A 66 -14.36 3.83 -11.71
N ARG A 67 -13.25 3.14 -11.90
CA ARG A 67 -13.13 1.70 -11.70
C ARG A 67 -12.29 1.43 -10.47
N PRO A 68 -12.78 0.60 -9.51
CA PRO A 68 -11.97 0.19 -8.35
C PRO A 68 -10.65 -0.43 -8.80
N GLN A 69 -9.57 -0.01 -8.16
CA GLN A 69 -8.21 -0.46 -8.42
C GLN A 69 -7.31 -0.11 -7.24
N GLU A 70 -6.00 -0.35 -7.38
CA GLU A 70 -4.99 0.08 -6.42
C GLU A 70 -5.17 1.57 -6.07
N THR A 71 -5.14 1.89 -4.77
CA THR A 71 -5.41 3.23 -4.25
C THR A 71 -4.73 3.45 -2.91
N GLY A 72 -4.52 4.71 -2.55
CA GLY A 72 -4.18 5.14 -1.19
C GLY A 72 -2.73 4.99 -0.77
N THR A 73 -1.87 4.31 -1.53
CA THR A 73 -0.46 4.09 -1.16
C THR A 73 0.31 5.40 -1.03
N LYS A 74 1.15 5.49 0.01
CA LYS A 74 2.15 6.54 0.24
C LYS A 74 3.55 5.94 0.15
N SER A 75 4.46 6.59 -0.56
CA SER A 75 5.84 6.12 -0.73
C SER A 75 6.85 6.91 0.11
N ASP A 76 8.08 6.43 0.13
CA ASP A 76 9.19 7.04 0.87
C ASP A 76 8.86 7.26 2.37
N ILE A 77 8.15 6.31 2.98
CA ILE A 77 7.78 6.34 4.41
C ILE A 77 9.00 5.98 5.25
N ARG A 78 9.25 6.77 6.32
CA ARG A 78 10.28 6.51 7.30
C ARG A 78 9.73 5.89 8.57
N TRP A 79 8.53 6.35 8.95
CA TRP A 79 7.75 5.77 10.02
C TRP A 79 6.25 5.98 9.77
N TRP A 80 5.46 5.05 10.29
CA TRP A 80 4.01 5.07 10.19
C TRP A 80 3.39 4.71 11.54
N LYS A 81 2.52 5.55 12.06
CA LYS A 81 1.69 5.27 13.23
C LYS A 81 0.27 5.01 12.79
N GLN A 82 -0.29 3.93 13.31
CA GLN A 82 -1.70 3.59 13.11
C GLN A 82 -2.35 3.52 14.49
N THR A 83 -3.30 4.42 14.78
CA THR A 83 -3.87 4.59 16.12
C THR A 83 -5.39 4.73 16.08
N GLY A 84 -6.01 4.51 17.23
CA GLY A 84 -7.42 4.83 17.48
C GLY A 84 -7.61 6.25 18.00
N SER A 85 -8.84 6.56 18.41
CA SER A 85 -9.19 7.83 19.04
C SER A 85 -8.58 8.02 20.44
N ASP A 86 -8.21 6.92 21.08
CA ASP A 86 -7.50 6.88 22.37
C ASP A 86 -5.98 6.96 22.20
N GLU A 87 -5.49 7.25 20.98
CA GLU A 87 -4.08 7.33 20.61
C GLU A 87 -3.27 6.03 20.79
N LYS A 88 -3.91 4.92 21.15
CA LYS A 88 -3.29 3.59 21.21
C LYS A 88 -3.23 2.96 19.83
N GLY A 89 -2.22 2.13 19.62
CA GLY A 89 -2.05 1.45 18.34
C GLY A 89 -0.64 0.92 18.18
N LEU A 90 -0.06 1.15 17.00
CA LEU A 90 1.30 0.72 16.70
C LEU A 90 2.05 1.74 15.85
N GLU A 91 3.38 1.67 15.91
CA GLU A 91 4.31 2.36 15.04
C GLU A 91 5.12 1.36 14.25
N VAL A 92 5.26 1.63 12.95
CA VAL A 92 6.14 0.86 12.05
C VAL A 92 7.30 1.74 11.63
N THR A 93 8.51 1.20 11.75
CA THR A 93 9.76 1.83 11.30
C THR A 93 10.59 0.85 10.50
N SER A 94 11.42 1.37 9.59
CA SER A 94 12.40 0.59 8.83
C SER A 94 13.66 1.42 8.57
N ILE A 95 14.80 0.76 8.40
CA ILE A 95 16.07 1.43 8.03
C ILE A 95 15.95 2.05 6.63
N ALA A 96 15.39 1.31 5.68
CA ALA A 96 15.12 1.81 4.34
C ALA A 96 13.70 2.38 4.26
N PRO A 97 13.46 3.44 3.48
CA PRO A 97 12.11 3.89 3.21
C PRO A 97 11.25 2.78 2.61
N PHE A 98 9.97 2.78 2.97
CA PHE A 98 9.00 1.78 2.55
C PHE A 98 7.72 2.46 2.00
N SER A 99 6.77 1.70 1.53
CA SER A 99 5.44 2.18 1.15
C SER A 99 4.40 1.69 2.14
N ALA A 100 3.36 2.48 2.38
CA ALA A 100 2.27 2.07 3.26
C ALA A 100 0.93 2.71 2.87
N SER A 101 -0.15 2.05 3.25
CA SER A 101 -1.52 2.58 3.23
C SER A 101 -2.36 1.89 4.30
N ALA A 102 -3.40 2.57 4.77
CA ALA A 102 -4.39 1.99 5.67
C ALA A 102 -5.77 2.21 5.05
N LEU A 103 -6.45 1.14 4.66
CA LEU A 103 -7.69 1.20 3.88
C LEU A 103 -8.81 0.38 4.54
N ARG A 104 -10.05 0.86 4.36
CA ARG A 104 -11.27 0.08 4.67
C ARG A 104 -11.66 -0.87 3.52
N TYR A 105 -10.70 -1.24 2.68
CA TYR A 105 -10.90 -2.15 1.54
C TYR A 105 -9.79 -3.16 1.48
N GLU A 106 -10.10 -4.38 1.08
CA GLU A 106 -9.12 -5.39 0.76
C GLU A 106 -8.75 -5.31 -0.74
N ILE A 107 -7.50 -5.58 -1.07
CA ILE A 107 -7.03 -5.52 -2.47
C ILE A 107 -7.85 -6.44 -3.37
N LYS A 108 -8.21 -7.65 -2.90
CA LYS A 108 -9.03 -8.60 -3.65
C LYS A 108 -10.44 -8.07 -4.00
N ASP A 109 -10.96 -7.12 -3.19
CA ASP A 109 -12.27 -6.52 -3.44
C ASP A 109 -12.17 -5.32 -4.39
N LEU A 110 -11.01 -4.68 -4.44
CA LEU A 110 -10.70 -3.59 -5.37
C LEU A 110 -10.31 -4.12 -6.77
N ASP A 111 -9.59 -5.24 -6.83
CA ASP A 111 -9.21 -5.89 -8.09
C ASP A 111 -9.56 -7.38 -8.03
N GLU A 112 -10.58 -7.76 -8.79
CA GLU A 112 -11.10 -9.13 -8.85
C GLU A 112 -10.30 -10.05 -9.82
N GLY A 113 -9.13 -9.61 -10.28
CA GLY A 113 -8.32 -10.37 -11.23
C GLY A 113 -9.00 -10.51 -12.61
N ASP A 114 -8.97 -11.71 -13.19
CA ASP A 114 -9.45 -11.95 -14.55
C ASP A 114 -10.99 -11.93 -14.68
N GLU A 115 -11.71 -12.22 -13.60
CA GLU A 115 -13.18 -12.24 -13.55
C GLU A 115 -13.80 -10.85 -13.36
N LYS A 116 -13.21 -9.83 -13.93
CA LYS A 116 -13.58 -8.43 -13.71
C LYS A 116 -15.05 -8.15 -13.92
N ARG A 117 -15.80 -8.00 -12.85
CA ARG A 117 -17.12 -7.40 -12.87
C ARG A 117 -16.97 -5.89 -13.09
N GLN A 118 -17.85 -5.29 -13.87
CA GLN A 118 -17.83 -3.82 -14.10
C GLN A 118 -18.45 -3.10 -12.90
N ARG A 119 -17.78 -3.17 -11.73
CA ARG A 119 -18.23 -2.50 -10.51
C ARG A 119 -17.73 -1.06 -10.45
N HIS A 120 -18.48 -0.22 -9.75
CA HIS A 120 -18.08 1.12 -9.34
C HIS A 120 -17.71 1.13 -7.86
N CYS A 121 -16.97 2.15 -7.42
CA CYS A 121 -16.48 2.23 -6.02
C CYS A 121 -17.59 2.07 -4.97
N PRO A 122 -18.82 2.61 -5.12
CA PRO A 122 -19.90 2.38 -4.15
C PRO A 122 -20.39 0.93 -4.04
N GLU A 123 -20.06 0.09 -5.00
CA GLU A 123 -20.44 -1.34 -5.01
C GLU A 123 -19.38 -2.23 -4.36
N VAL A 124 -18.22 -1.67 -4.01
CA VAL A 124 -17.16 -2.41 -3.32
C VAL A 124 -17.47 -2.51 -1.84
N ALA A 125 -17.46 -3.73 -1.32
CA ALA A 125 -17.74 -3.96 0.09
C ALA A 125 -16.67 -3.30 0.99
N VAL A 126 -17.13 -2.54 1.97
CA VAL A 126 -16.27 -1.97 3.00
C VAL A 126 -15.87 -3.06 3.98
N SER A 127 -14.58 -3.24 4.20
CA SER A 127 -14.05 -4.18 5.20
C SER A 127 -14.47 -3.78 6.61
N PRO A 128 -14.81 -4.74 7.50
CA PRO A 128 -15.04 -4.47 8.92
C PRO A 128 -13.73 -4.12 9.66
N TYR A 129 -12.60 -4.19 8.98
CA TYR A 129 -11.26 -3.91 9.51
C TYR A 129 -10.60 -2.75 8.76
N VAL A 130 -9.60 -2.15 9.39
CA VAL A 130 -8.59 -1.35 8.69
C VAL A 130 -7.50 -2.29 8.22
N ASN A 131 -7.24 -2.32 6.92
CA ASN A 131 -6.19 -3.11 6.31
C ASN A 131 -4.94 -2.23 6.17
N LEU A 132 -3.95 -2.46 7.02
CA LEU A 132 -2.66 -1.76 6.99
C LEU A 132 -1.69 -2.53 6.10
N TYR A 133 -1.33 -1.93 4.98
CA TYR A 133 -0.35 -2.45 4.03
C TYR A 133 1.00 -1.79 4.29
N ILE A 134 2.06 -2.60 4.37
CA ILE A 134 3.44 -2.17 4.62
C ILE A 134 4.32 -2.91 3.62
N ASP A 135 4.82 -2.20 2.63
CA ASP A 135 5.53 -2.80 1.51
C ASP A 135 6.97 -2.29 1.43
N MET A 136 7.93 -3.21 1.33
CA MET A 136 9.28 -2.88 0.93
C MET A 136 9.31 -2.20 -0.42
N VAL A 137 8.52 -2.74 -1.35
CA VAL A 137 8.44 -2.29 -2.74
C VAL A 137 7.08 -2.62 -3.33
N GLN A 138 6.59 -1.72 -4.17
CA GLN A 138 5.39 -1.87 -4.96
C GLN A 138 5.66 -1.44 -6.40
N THR A 139 5.04 -2.13 -7.36
CA THR A 139 5.15 -1.78 -8.78
C THR A 139 4.58 -0.39 -9.03
N GLY A 140 5.09 0.28 -10.07
CA GLY A 140 4.45 1.48 -10.59
C GLY A 140 3.05 1.18 -11.13
N VAL A 141 2.20 2.19 -11.13
CA VAL A 141 0.79 2.10 -11.56
C VAL A 141 0.54 2.83 -12.87
N GLY A 142 1.54 3.53 -13.40
CA GLY A 142 1.47 4.25 -14.67
C GLY A 142 1.79 3.34 -15.85
N GLY A 143 1.24 3.71 -17.01
CA GLY A 143 1.51 3.08 -18.31
C GLY A 143 1.19 4.10 -19.42
N ILE A 144 1.28 3.68 -20.66
CA ILE A 144 0.95 4.55 -21.81
C ILE A 144 -0.57 4.66 -21.97
N ASP A 145 -1.29 3.60 -21.66
CA ASP A 145 -2.76 3.54 -21.67
C ASP A 145 -3.30 2.74 -20.49
N SER A 146 -4.60 2.51 -20.43
CA SER A 146 -5.27 1.83 -19.31
C SER A 146 -5.83 0.44 -19.66
N TRP A 147 -5.64 -0.05 -20.88
CA TRP A 147 -6.35 -1.24 -21.38
C TRP A 147 -5.53 -2.19 -22.24
N SER A 148 -4.36 -1.80 -22.70
CA SER A 148 -3.50 -2.67 -23.51
C SER A 148 -2.31 -3.20 -22.70
N GLN A 149 -1.50 -4.03 -23.32
CA GLN A 149 -0.21 -4.43 -22.75
C GLN A 149 0.74 -3.26 -22.45
N HIS A 150 0.46 -2.07 -22.95
CA HIS A 150 1.20 -0.83 -22.66
C HIS A 150 0.74 -0.15 -21.36
N ALA A 151 -0.31 -0.65 -20.72
CA ALA A 151 -0.71 -0.24 -19.38
C ALA A 151 0.29 -0.63 -18.29
N ILE A 152 1.21 -1.54 -18.59
CA ILE A 152 2.22 -2.01 -17.63
C ILE A 152 3.25 -0.89 -17.39
N ALA A 153 3.61 -0.68 -16.12
CA ALA A 153 4.64 0.27 -15.72
C ALA A 153 5.97 0.04 -16.45
N LEU A 154 6.72 1.12 -16.67
CA LEU A 154 8.06 1.02 -17.27
C LEU A 154 8.94 0.02 -16.50
N PRO A 155 9.87 -0.71 -17.16
CA PRO A 155 10.67 -1.78 -16.52
C PRO A 155 11.34 -1.35 -15.21
N LYS A 156 11.85 -0.13 -15.12
CA LYS A 156 12.52 0.41 -13.91
C LYS A 156 11.59 0.58 -12.71
N TYR A 157 10.28 0.52 -12.90
CA TYR A 157 9.27 0.64 -11.86
C TYR A 157 8.54 -0.67 -11.58
N ARG A 158 8.96 -1.77 -12.19
CA ARG A 158 8.39 -3.10 -11.95
C ARG A 158 9.11 -3.80 -10.81
N VAL A 159 8.38 -4.66 -10.14
CA VAL A 159 8.93 -5.50 -9.08
C VAL A 159 9.24 -6.88 -9.66
N HIS A 160 10.47 -7.04 -10.14
CA HIS A 160 10.90 -8.32 -10.70
C HIS A 160 10.94 -9.42 -9.64
N TYR A 161 10.57 -10.63 -10.05
CA TYR A 161 10.73 -11.83 -9.25
C TYR A 161 12.21 -12.03 -8.91
N GLY A 162 12.51 -12.33 -7.65
CA GLY A 162 13.88 -12.50 -7.17
C GLY A 162 13.92 -12.48 -5.64
N ASN A 163 15.03 -12.87 -5.05
CA ASN A 163 15.21 -12.86 -3.60
C ASN A 163 14.97 -11.47 -3.04
N LYS A 164 14.18 -11.39 -1.96
CA LYS A 164 13.88 -10.15 -1.24
C LYS A 164 13.93 -10.37 0.26
N GLU A 165 14.38 -9.37 0.98
CA GLU A 165 14.34 -9.35 2.44
C GLU A 165 13.92 -7.95 2.91
N PHE A 166 12.84 -7.90 3.68
CA PHE A 166 12.33 -6.67 4.26
C PHE A 166 12.38 -6.73 5.79
N LYS A 167 13.16 -5.83 6.38
CA LYS A 167 13.31 -5.69 7.83
C LYS A 167 12.61 -4.43 8.30
N PHE A 168 11.67 -4.58 9.19
CA PHE A 168 10.95 -3.49 9.84
C PHE A 168 10.69 -3.83 11.31
N THR A 169 10.39 -2.82 12.10
CA THR A 169 10.04 -2.95 13.51
C THR A 169 8.61 -2.49 13.70
N ILE A 170 7.83 -3.26 14.46
CA ILE A 170 6.50 -2.86 14.95
C ILE A 170 6.61 -2.63 16.44
N THR A 171 6.27 -1.43 16.90
CA THR A 171 6.30 -1.03 18.30
C THR A 171 4.87 -0.68 18.75
N PRO A 172 4.35 -1.26 19.84
CA PRO A 172 3.06 -0.86 20.37
C PRO A 172 3.11 0.58 20.90
N ILE A 173 2.05 1.33 20.66
CA ILE A 173 1.81 2.66 21.25
C ILE A 173 0.79 2.45 22.38
N LEU A 174 1.22 2.65 23.61
CA LEU A 174 0.42 2.53 24.82
C LEU A 174 0.33 3.91 25.47
N ASN A 175 -0.83 4.25 26.05
CA ASN A 175 -0.88 5.45 26.92
C ASN A 175 -0.13 5.13 28.21
N ASN A 176 0.73 6.03 28.60
CA ASN A 176 1.32 6.05 29.95
C ASN A 176 0.29 6.57 30.97
#